data_24f809a975696520ce05b9369c33c114
#
_entry.id   24f809a975696520ce05b9369c33c114
#
_cell.length_a   1.000
_cell.length_b   1.000
_cell.length_c   1.000
_cell.angle_alpha   90.00
_cell.angle_beta   90.00
_cell.angle_gamma   90.00
#
_symmetry.space_group_name_H-M   'P 1'
#
loop_
_entity.id
_entity.type
_entity.pdbx_description
1 polymer ?
#
loop_
_entity_poly.entity_id
_entity_poly.type
_entity_poly.pdbx_seq_one_letter_code
_entity_poly.pdbx_strand_id
1 'polypeptide(L)'
;MENYKNLIAHKTAIIDEGATIGENCKIWHWTHVCGGAKIGNNCSFGQNVFIGNNVVIGNNVKVQNNVSIYDNVILKDDVFCGPSVVFTNVKNPR
;
A
#
# COMPACT_ATOMS: atom_id res chain seq x y z
N MET A 1 7.44 15.74 -5.01
CA MET A 1 6.82 14.42 -5.30
C MET A 1 7.69 13.66 -6.27
N GLU A 2 7.85 12.40 -6.06
CA GLU A 2 8.63 11.55 -6.92
C GLU A 2 8.00 11.43 -8.30
N ASN A 3 8.74 10.86 -9.22
CA ASN A 3 8.28 10.71 -10.59
C ASN A 3 7.42 9.47 -10.75
N TYR A 4 6.30 9.45 -10.07
CA TYR A 4 5.36 8.35 -10.22
C TYR A 4 4.48 8.60 -11.44
N LYS A 5 4.19 7.54 -12.18
CA LYS A 5 3.38 7.65 -13.40
C LYS A 5 1.91 7.53 -13.09
N ASN A 6 1.17 8.58 -13.43
CA ASN A 6 -0.29 8.59 -13.29
C ASN A 6 -0.74 8.24 -11.88
N LEU A 7 0.00 8.68 -10.89
CA LEU A 7 -0.39 8.49 -9.51
C LEU A 7 -1.41 9.54 -9.14
N ILE A 8 -2.53 9.12 -8.61
CA ILE A 8 -3.53 10.01 -8.04
C ILE A 8 -3.47 9.81 -6.53
N ALA A 9 -2.94 10.80 -5.84
CA ALA A 9 -2.84 10.74 -4.39
C ALA A 9 -3.50 11.96 -3.80
N HIS A 10 -4.40 11.76 -2.85
CA HIS A 10 -5.02 12.88 -2.17
C HIS A 10 -3.94 13.62 -1.38
N LYS A 11 -4.14 14.94 -1.21
CA LYS A 11 -3.12 15.76 -0.57
C LYS A 11 -2.87 15.36 0.89
N THR A 12 -3.80 14.65 1.51
CA THR A 12 -3.61 14.18 2.88
C THR A 12 -2.85 12.86 2.95
N ALA A 13 -2.63 12.22 1.82
CA ALA A 13 -1.85 10.98 1.80
C ALA A 13 -0.38 11.31 2.06
N ILE A 14 0.27 10.45 2.83
CA ILE A 14 1.69 10.62 3.13
C ILE A 14 2.45 9.49 2.46
N ILE A 15 3.28 9.84 1.51
CA ILE A 15 4.13 8.88 0.82
C ILE A 15 5.56 9.24 1.17
N ASP A 16 6.18 8.40 1.99
CA ASP A 16 7.54 8.66 2.41
C ASP A 16 8.50 8.51 1.26
N GLU A 17 9.57 9.26 1.31
CA GLU A 17 10.60 9.19 0.29
C GLU A 17 11.16 7.79 0.22
N GLY A 18 11.37 7.31 -0.99
CA GLY A 18 11.91 5.98 -1.21
C GLY A 18 10.87 4.93 -1.57
N ALA A 19 9.59 5.21 -1.35
CA ALA A 19 8.54 4.26 -1.71
C ALA A 19 8.52 4.06 -3.23
N THR A 20 8.37 2.81 -3.65
CA THR A 20 8.25 2.46 -5.06
C THR A 20 6.79 2.21 -5.37
N ILE A 21 6.25 2.95 -6.32
CA ILE A 21 4.84 2.85 -6.69
C ILE A 21 4.75 2.75 -8.20
N GLY A 22 4.09 1.71 -8.68
CA GLY A 22 3.93 1.51 -10.12
C GLY A 22 2.96 2.49 -10.74
N GLU A 23 2.55 2.20 -11.97
CA GLU A 23 1.69 3.10 -12.75
C GLU A 23 0.24 2.99 -12.35
N ASN A 24 -0.48 4.08 -12.52
CA ASN A 24 -1.94 4.12 -12.43
C ASN A 24 -2.48 3.72 -11.06
N CYS A 25 -1.80 4.12 -10.00
CA CYS A 25 -2.25 3.82 -8.65
C CYS A 25 -3.06 4.97 -8.09
N LYS A 26 -3.94 4.66 -7.15
CA LYS A 26 -4.78 5.66 -6.48
C LYS A 26 -4.62 5.50 -4.99
N ILE A 27 -4.34 6.61 -4.30
CA ILE A 27 -4.13 6.61 -2.86
C ILE A 27 -5.00 7.70 -2.27
N TRP A 28 -5.95 7.32 -1.43
CA TRP A 28 -6.93 8.25 -0.92
C TRP A 28 -6.51 8.88 0.41
N HIS A 29 -7.47 9.42 1.15
CA HIS A 29 -7.23 10.28 2.30
C HIS A 29 -6.50 9.57 3.41
N TRP A 30 -5.51 10.24 4.01
CA TRP A 30 -4.85 9.81 5.24
C TRP A 30 -4.14 8.48 5.15
N THR A 31 -3.84 8.02 3.96
CA THR A 31 -3.08 6.79 3.78
C THR A 31 -1.60 7.09 3.90
N HIS A 32 -0.87 6.21 4.59
CA HIS A 32 0.56 6.38 4.79
C HIS A 32 1.30 5.22 4.16
N VAL A 33 2.17 5.54 3.21
CA VAL A 33 3.04 4.57 2.55
C VAL A 33 4.45 4.80 3.04
N CYS A 34 5.02 3.81 3.70
CA CYS A 34 6.39 3.92 4.20
C CYS A 34 7.40 3.84 3.08
N GLY A 35 8.59 4.40 3.30
CA GLY A 35 9.59 4.53 2.26
C GLY A 35 10.15 3.22 1.75
N GLY A 36 10.07 2.15 2.53
CA GLY A 36 10.54 0.85 2.08
C GLY A 36 9.51 0.00 1.37
N ALA A 37 8.31 0.54 1.11
CA ALA A 37 7.25 -0.21 0.46
C ALA A 37 7.47 -0.28 -1.05
N LYS A 38 7.02 -1.38 -1.66
CA LYS A 38 7.06 -1.57 -3.11
C LYS A 38 5.67 -1.95 -3.58
N ILE A 39 5.07 -1.13 -4.40
CA ILE A 39 3.70 -1.28 -4.86
C ILE A 39 3.72 -1.42 -6.38
N GLY A 40 3.01 -2.42 -6.88
CA GLY A 40 2.93 -2.66 -8.31
C GLY A 40 1.99 -1.70 -9.03
N ASN A 41 1.53 -2.10 -10.21
CA ASN A 41 0.71 -1.26 -11.06
C ASN A 41 -0.77 -1.43 -10.79
N ASN A 42 -1.54 -0.39 -11.06
CA ASN A 42 -3.01 -0.43 -11.05
C ASN A 42 -3.58 -0.79 -9.69
N CYS A 43 -2.94 -0.34 -8.63
CA CYS A 43 -3.39 -0.60 -7.28
C CYS A 43 -4.22 0.59 -6.78
N SER A 44 -5.16 0.32 -5.89
CA SER A 44 -5.92 1.39 -5.26
C SER A 44 -6.01 1.15 -3.76
N PHE A 45 -5.85 2.23 -3.02
CA PHE A 45 -5.88 2.18 -1.57
C PHE A 45 -6.90 3.18 -1.07
N GLY A 46 -7.84 2.70 -0.26
CA GLY A 46 -8.86 3.56 0.31
C GLY A 46 -8.26 4.49 1.34
N GLN A 47 -9.11 5.08 2.17
CA GLN A 47 -8.61 6.03 3.14
C GLN A 47 -8.11 5.33 4.40
N ASN A 48 -7.15 5.96 5.05
CA ASN A 48 -6.62 5.52 6.33
C ASN A 48 -6.03 4.11 6.25
N VAL A 49 -5.24 3.89 5.20
CA VAL A 49 -4.52 2.63 5.00
C VAL A 49 -3.08 2.83 5.41
N PHE A 50 -2.52 1.87 6.13
CA PHE A 50 -1.11 1.90 6.48
C PHE A 50 -0.35 0.83 5.72
N ILE A 51 0.72 1.23 5.04
CA ILE A 51 1.57 0.29 4.30
C ILE A 51 2.99 0.42 4.84
N GLY A 52 3.43 -0.63 5.52
CA GLY A 52 4.70 -0.61 6.24
C GLY A 52 5.92 -0.78 5.36
N ASN A 53 7.08 -0.78 6.00
CA ASN A 53 8.35 -0.96 5.30
C ASN A 53 8.50 -2.40 4.85
N ASN A 54 9.19 -2.58 3.73
CA ASN A 54 9.44 -3.91 3.17
C ASN A 54 8.17 -4.67 2.82
N VAL A 55 7.05 -3.96 2.72
CA VAL A 55 5.82 -4.51 2.17
C VAL A 55 5.98 -4.58 0.66
N VAL A 56 5.57 -5.70 0.07
CA VAL A 56 5.58 -5.87 -1.38
C VAL A 56 4.16 -6.15 -1.82
N ILE A 57 3.66 -5.31 -2.69
CA ILE A 57 2.29 -5.42 -3.20
C ILE A 57 2.36 -5.60 -4.70
N GLY A 58 1.72 -6.65 -5.19
CA GLY A 58 1.70 -6.96 -6.62
C GLY A 58 0.82 -6.01 -7.40
N ASN A 59 0.41 -6.43 -8.58
CA ASN A 59 -0.40 -5.60 -9.47
C ASN A 59 -1.89 -5.81 -9.23
N ASN A 60 -2.67 -4.79 -9.52
CA ASN A 60 -4.14 -4.86 -9.48
C ASN A 60 -4.67 -5.20 -8.09
N VAL A 61 -3.99 -4.75 -7.06
CA VAL A 61 -4.42 -4.98 -5.68
C VAL A 61 -5.35 -3.85 -5.27
N LYS A 62 -6.47 -4.20 -4.64
CA LYS A 62 -7.43 -3.22 -4.13
C LYS A 62 -7.54 -3.36 -2.64
N VAL A 63 -7.30 -2.27 -1.93
CA VAL A 63 -7.31 -2.24 -0.49
C VAL A 63 -8.37 -1.24 -0.04
N GLN A 64 -9.32 -1.72 0.74
CA GLN A 64 -10.41 -0.90 1.24
C GLN A 64 -9.97 -0.03 2.42
N ASN A 65 -10.90 0.70 3.00
CA ASN A 65 -10.58 1.65 4.06
C ASN A 65 -10.12 0.98 5.35
N ASN A 66 -9.26 1.65 6.08
CA ASN A 66 -8.85 1.27 7.43
C ASN A 66 -8.13 -0.07 7.47
N VAL A 67 -7.35 -0.37 6.44
CA VAL A 67 -6.55 -1.59 6.40
C VAL A 67 -5.13 -1.26 6.82
N SER A 68 -4.55 -2.10 7.66
CA SER A 68 -3.15 -1.97 8.06
C SER A 68 -2.35 -3.13 7.52
N ILE A 69 -1.33 -2.83 6.74
CA ILE A 69 -0.43 -3.84 6.17
C ILE A 69 0.93 -3.61 6.81
N TYR A 70 1.24 -4.40 7.82
CA TYR A 70 2.45 -4.17 8.59
C TYR A 70 3.69 -4.69 7.88
N ASP A 71 4.85 -4.36 8.43
CA ASP A 71 6.13 -4.58 7.78
C ASP A 71 6.29 -6.02 7.29
N ASN A 72 6.94 -6.15 6.15
CA ASN A 72 7.35 -7.43 5.56
C ASN A 72 6.22 -8.30 5.01
N VAL A 73 5.00 -7.77 4.97
CA VAL A 73 3.87 -8.51 4.37
C VAL A 73 3.97 -8.46 2.86
N ILE A 74 3.63 -9.57 2.21
CA ILE A 74 3.61 -9.65 0.75
C ILE A 74 2.19 -9.95 0.31
N LEU A 75 1.64 -9.07 -0.53
CA LEU A 75 0.35 -9.29 -1.16
C LEU A 75 0.59 -9.52 -2.64
N LYS A 76 0.09 -10.62 -3.15
CA LYS A 76 0.31 -10.97 -4.55
C LYS A 76 -0.68 -10.26 -5.46
N ASP A 77 -0.53 -10.47 -6.76
CA ASP A 77 -1.40 -9.81 -7.74
C ASP A 77 -2.87 -10.13 -7.47
N ASP A 78 -3.70 -9.16 -7.77
CA ASP A 78 -5.15 -9.32 -7.79
C ASP A 78 -5.78 -9.59 -6.42
N VAL A 79 -5.06 -9.30 -5.34
CA VAL A 79 -5.60 -9.47 -4.00
C VAL A 79 -6.57 -8.34 -3.68
N PHE A 80 -7.68 -8.69 -3.07
CA PHE A 80 -8.66 -7.72 -2.56
C PHE A 80 -8.66 -7.78 -1.04
N CYS A 81 -8.44 -6.63 -0.41
CA CYS A 81 -8.45 -6.53 1.05
C CYS A 81 -9.70 -5.78 1.50
N GLY A 82 -10.58 -6.47 2.21
CA GLY A 82 -11.79 -5.85 2.73
C GLY A 82 -11.50 -4.81 3.81
N PRO A 83 -12.51 -4.05 4.21
CA PRO A 83 -12.28 -2.96 5.16
C PRO A 83 -11.83 -3.48 6.53
N SER A 84 -10.97 -2.71 7.16
CA SER A 84 -10.53 -2.93 8.54
C SER A 84 -9.74 -4.22 8.78
N VAL A 85 -9.25 -4.84 7.71
CA VAL A 85 -8.40 -6.01 7.82
C VAL A 85 -7.00 -5.58 8.27
N VAL A 86 -6.35 -6.41 9.06
CA VAL A 86 -4.98 -6.18 9.49
C VAL A 86 -4.12 -7.35 9.05
N PHE A 87 -3.03 -7.04 8.36
CA PHE A 87 -2.06 -8.05 7.92
C PHE A 87 -0.79 -7.91 8.72
N THR A 88 -0.34 -9.01 9.30
CA THR A 88 0.92 -9.03 10.01
C THR A 88 1.78 -10.17 9.48
N ASN A 89 3.07 -10.00 9.61
CA ASN A 89 4.01 -11.06 9.24
C ASN A 89 4.49 -11.72 10.52
N VAL A 90 3.99 -12.92 10.80
CA VAL A 90 4.35 -13.65 12.00
C VAL A 90 5.48 -14.61 11.68
N LYS A 91 6.59 -14.45 12.35
CA LYS A 91 7.73 -15.33 12.19
C LYS A 91 7.77 -16.32 13.31
N ASN A 92 8.14 -17.52 13.04
CA ASN A 92 8.32 -18.53 14.04
C ASN A 92 7.10 -18.79 14.83
N PRO A 93 6.01 -19.07 14.23
CA PRO A 93 4.79 -19.22 14.98
C PRO A 93 4.85 -20.42 15.84
N ARG A 94 5.70 -21.07 16.13
CA ARG A 94 5.70 -22.13 16.96
C ARG A 94 5.94 -22.45 17.60
#